data_6996d2f23725dd75551751e1517440fb
#
_entry.id   6996d2f23725dd75551751e1517440fb
#
_cell.length_a   1.000
_cell.length_b   1.000
_cell.length_c   1.000
_cell.angle_alpha   90.00
_cell.angle_beta   90.00
_cell.angle_gamma   90.00
#
_symmetry.space_group_name_H-M   'P 1'
#
loop_
_entity.id
_entity.type
_entity.pdbx_description
1 polymer ?
#
loop_
_entity_poly.entity_id
_entity_poly.type
_entity_poly.pdbx_seq_one_letter_code
_entity_poly.pdbx_strand_id
1 'polypeptide(L)'
;MKVLQLVTTPRPFFDLQIRELEERNIECTTVTVPRPAEGGRSITDYLRFYPKVLRHSLSEYDLVHANYGLVTPFALAQPIRPLVITFWGTDLMSENGWLPRLSTAVARQADAVILPTKAMAANYSGPHSLIPFGVDTERFRPIPKQEARERIGWKSNVPIVLFPYDTSRDVKDFTRAKRIVEQVDVDADLRAVSGVPYDEIPYYMNASDVLLVSSKREAGPMVVKEAAACNLPVISTDVGFVREVLDGVSNCTVSDVDRELVSAVEDVLARDDPSDGRTVIDGLSVDEMADSIVDVYDRVLTDQGSKTTGSR
;
A
#
# COMPACT_ATOMS: atom_id res chain seq x y z
N MET A 1 7.35 -23.57 6.55
CA MET A 1 7.03 -23.29 5.12
C MET A 1 8.11 -22.40 4.54
N LYS A 2 8.58 -22.68 3.31
CA LYS A 2 9.57 -21.85 2.59
C LYS A 2 8.94 -21.24 1.36
N VAL A 3 9.00 -19.92 1.23
CA VAL A 3 8.35 -19.17 0.15
C VAL A 3 9.38 -18.38 -0.65
N LEU A 4 9.38 -18.57 -1.98
CA LEU A 4 10.15 -17.74 -2.88
C LEU A 4 9.34 -16.50 -3.26
N GLN A 5 9.74 -15.34 -2.75
CA GLN A 5 9.10 -14.04 -3.01
C GLN A 5 9.76 -13.36 -4.21
N LEU A 6 8.99 -13.08 -5.25
CA LEU A 6 9.48 -12.34 -6.43
C LEU A 6 8.87 -10.94 -6.44
N VAL A 7 9.70 -9.92 -6.55
CA VAL A 7 9.25 -8.53 -6.53
C VAL A 7 10.08 -7.65 -7.45
N THR A 8 9.45 -6.63 -8.03
CA THR A 8 10.17 -5.65 -8.85
C THR A 8 11.04 -4.74 -7.97
N THR A 9 10.41 -4.04 -7.02
CA THR A 9 11.06 -3.18 -6.03
C THR A 9 10.31 -3.36 -4.71
N PRO A 10 10.97 -3.79 -3.64
CA PRO A 10 10.37 -3.76 -2.31
C PRO A 10 9.82 -2.38 -1.99
N ARG A 11 8.70 -2.36 -1.28
CA ARG A 11 8.03 -1.15 -0.76
C ARG A 11 7.81 -1.37 0.73
N PRO A 12 7.63 -0.31 1.53
CA PRO A 12 7.45 -0.48 2.98
C PRO A 12 6.37 -1.50 3.36
N PHE A 13 5.22 -1.49 2.67
CA PHE A 13 4.15 -2.48 2.92
C PHE A 13 4.55 -3.92 2.56
N PHE A 14 5.43 -4.12 1.56
CA PHE A 14 5.96 -5.43 1.22
C PHE A 14 6.98 -5.88 2.26
N ASP A 15 7.86 -4.99 2.73
CA ASP A 15 8.83 -5.33 3.77
C ASP A 15 8.11 -5.69 5.09
N LEU A 16 7.00 -5.00 5.40
CA LEU A 16 6.11 -5.35 6.50
C LEU A 16 5.49 -6.74 6.30
N GLN A 17 4.95 -7.03 5.10
CA GLN A 17 4.40 -8.35 4.77
C GLN A 17 5.43 -9.46 5.01
N ILE A 18 6.68 -9.28 4.55
CA ILE A 18 7.74 -10.28 4.73
C ILE A 18 8.02 -10.49 6.21
N ARG A 19 8.19 -9.42 6.99
CA ARG A 19 8.44 -9.50 8.44
C ARG A 19 7.34 -10.29 9.15
N GLU A 20 6.08 -9.96 8.89
CA GLU A 20 4.94 -10.63 9.53
C GLU A 20 4.82 -12.12 9.14
N LEU A 21 5.16 -12.47 7.90
CA LEU A 21 5.22 -13.87 7.48
C LEU A 21 6.36 -14.63 8.18
N GLU A 22 7.53 -13.99 8.35
CA GLU A 22 8.66 -14.59 9.07
C GLU A 22 8.35 -14.79 10.56
N GLU A 23 7.62 -13.87 11.20
CA GLU A 23 7.13 -14.03 12.58
C GLU A 23 6.18 -15.23 12.73
N ARG A 24 5.50 -15.63 11.65
CA ARG A 24 4.66 -16.85 11.56
C ARG A 24 5.41 -18.11 11.12
N ASN A 25 6.75 -18.11 11.26
CA ASN A 25 7.64 -19.22 10.90
C ASN A 25 7.60 -19.58 9.40
N ILE A 26 7.35 -18.61 8.52
CA ILE A 26 7.45 -18.74 7.08
C ILE A 26 8.80 -18.18 6.64
N GLU A 27 9.70 -19.06 6.16
CA GLU A 27 11.00 -18.65 5.65
C GLU A 27 10.82 -17.98 4.27
N CYS A 28 11.03 -16.67 4.19
CA CYS A 28 10.88 -15.89 2.98
C CYS A 28 12.23 -15.62 2.31
N THR A 29 12.37 -16.03 1.05
CA THR A 29 13.52 -15.65 0.22
C THR A 29 13.08 -14.66 -0.85
N THR A 30 13.54 -13.41 -0.77
CA THR A 30 13.15 -12.36 -1.70
C THR A 30 14.15 -12.21 -2.85
N VAL A 31 13.66 -12.32 -4.08
CA VAL A 31 14.42 -12.05 -5.31
C VAL A 31 13.87 -10.81 -6.00
N THR A 32 14.73 -9.80 -6.20
CA THR A 32 14.37 -8.52 -6.77
C THR A 32 14.89 -8.33 -8.17
N VAL A 33 14.12 -7.62 -9.01
CA VAL A 33 14.60 -7.18 -10.32
C VAL A 33 15.75 -6.18 -10.13
N PRO A 34 16.92 -6.37 -10.75
CA PRO A 34 18.03 -5.43 -10.64
C PRO A 34 17.59 -4.00 -10.96
N ARG A 35 18.11 -3.05 -10.21
CA ARG A 35 17.85 -1.62 -10.45
C ARG A 35 19.14 -0.98 -10.97
N PRO A 36 19.12 -0.27 -12.12
CA PRO A 36 20.26 0.52 -12.56
C PRO A 36 20.51 1.68 -11.59
N ALA A 37 21.74 2.16 -11.52
CA ALA A 37 22.12 3.30 -10.67
C ALA A 37 21.37 4.56 -11.08
N GLU A 38 21.08 4.73 -12.37
CA GLU A 38 20.36 5.87 -12.94
C GLU A 38 19.24 5.38 -13.88
N GLY A 39 18.14 6.13 -13.90
CA GLY A 39 17.01 5.86 -14.80
C GLY A 39 16.02 4.77 -14.33
N GLY A 40 15.10 4.45 -15.24
CA GLY A 40 14.11 3.38 -15.07
C GLY A 40 14.66 2.00 -15.46
N ARG A 41 14.00 0.93 -15.02
CA ARG A 41 14.34 -0.45 -15.45
C ARG A 41 14.09 -0.64 -16.94
N SER A 42 15.02 -1.35 -17.57
CA SER A 42 14.96 -1.74 -18.96
C SER A 42 14.62 -3.24 -19.09
N ILE A 43 14.30 -3.69 -20.31
CA ILE A 43 14.06 -5.11 -20.59
C ILE A 43 15.27 -5.97 -20.19
N THR A 44 16.50 -5.45 -20.33
CA THR A 44 17.71 -6.17 -19.96
C THR A 44 17.80 -6.47 -18.46
N ASP A 45 17.21 -5.63 -17.60
CA ASP A 45 17.19 -5.87 -16.16
C ASP A 45 16.27 -7.04 -15.81
N TYR A 46 15.16 -7.19 -16.53
CA TYR A 46 14.27 -8.35 -16.39
C TYR A 46 14.92 -9.62 -16.99
N LEU A 47 15.67 -9.52 -18.09
CA LEU A 47 16.43 -10.64 -18.62
C LEU A 47 17.52 -11.11 -17.65
N ARG A 48 18.14 -10.22 -16.89
CA ARG A 48 19.09 -10.54 -15.82
C ARG A 48 18.42 -11.08 -14.57
N PHE A 49 17.16 -10.75 -14.35
CA PHE A 49 16.38 -11.27 -13.24
C PHE A 49 16.06 -12.75 -13.39
N TYR A 50 15.70 -13.21 -14.60
CA TYR A 50 15.25 -14.57 -14.83
C TYR A 50 16.27 -15.66 -14.44
N PRO A 51 17.57 -15.59 -14.79
CA PRO A 51 18.57 -16.55 -14.30
C PRO A 51 18.67 -16.60 -12.77
N LYS A 52 18.45 -15.48 -12.07
CA LYS A 52 18.42 -15.48 -10.61
C LYS A 52 17.21 -16.28 -10.08
N VAL A 53 16.03 -16.06 -10.67
CA VAL A 53 14.83 -16.83 -10.33
C VAL A 53 15.06 -18.32 -10.56
N LEU A 54 15.60 -18.71 -11.72
CA LEU A 54 15.90 -20.11 -12.02
C LEU A 54 16.93 -20.74 -11.07
N ARG A 55 17.94 -19.97 -10.65
CA ARG A 55 18.91 -20.47 -9.66
C ARG A 55 18.25 -20.81 -8.33
N HIS A 56 17.33 -19.95 -7.86
CA HIS A 56 16.56 -20.22 -6.65
C HIS A 56 15.59 -21.39 -6.82
N SER A 57 15.07 -21.61 -8.04
CA SER A 57 14.18 -22.74 -8.34
C SER A 57 14.85 -24.12 -8.24
N LEU A 58 16.17 -24.18 -8.08
CA LEU A 58 16.91 -25.41 -7.79
C LEU A 58 16.94 -25.77 -6.31
N SER A 59 16.47 -24.87 -5.45
CA SER A 59 16.33 -25.10 -4.01
C SER A 59 14.89 -25.51 -3.68
N GLU A 60 14.70 -26.12 -2.50
CA GLU A 60 13.39 -26.56 -2.05
C GLU A 60 12.59 -25.38 -1.50
N TYR A 61 11.53 -25.01 -2.19
CA TYR A 61 10.49 -24.08 -1.75
C TYR A 61 9.13 -24.76 -1.84
N ASP A 62 8.25 -24.45 -0.90
CA ASP A 62 6.90 -24.98 -0.87
C ASP A 62 6.01 -24.28 -1.91
N LEU A 63 6.25 -22.98 -2.16
CA LEU A 63 5.52 -22.18 -3.16
C LEU A 63 6.33 -20.98 -3.64
N VAL A 64 5.87 -20.36 -4.75
CA VAL A 64 6.36 -19.06 -5.21
C VAL A 64 5.26 -18.02 -5.12
N HIS A 65 5.58 -16.84 -4.60
CA HIS A 65 4.68 -15.70 -4.53
C HIS A 65 5.23 -14.53 -5.35
N ALA A 66 4.54 -14.18 -6.42
CA ALA A 66 4.87 -13.05 -7.29
C ALA A 66 4.13 -11.79 -6.85
N ASN A 67 4.91 -10.79 -6.43
CA ASN A 67 4.43 -9.50 -5.98
C ASN A 67 4.64 -8.46 -7.08
N TYR A 68 3.54 -8.03 -7.71
CA TYR A 68 3.47 -7.11 -8.84
C TYR A 68 3.52 -7.77 -10.24
N GLY A 69 2.66 -7.30 -11.14
CA GLY A 69 2.41 -7.91 -12.45
C GLY A 69 3.62 -8.13 -13.36
N LEU A 70 4.66 -7.28 -13.29
CA LEU A 70 5.84 -7.40 -14.14
C LEU A 70 6.75 -8.59 -13.80
N VAL A 71 6.67 -9.17 -12.60
CA VAL A 71 7.44 -10.36 -12.23
C VAL A 71 6.68 -11.66 -12.46
N THR A 72 5.38 -11.59 -12.71
CA THR A 72 4.52 -12.78 -12.85
C THR A 72 4.89 -13.70 -14.03
N PRO A 73 5.32 -13.22 -15.23
CA PRO A 73 5.77 -14.11 -16.29
C PRO A 73 6.97 -14.98 -15.90
N PHE A 74 7.89 -14.43 -15.11
CA PHE A 74 9.06 -15.14 -14.62
C PHE A 74 8.70 -16.16 -13.53
N ALA A 75 7.73 -15.81 -12.68
CA ALA A 75 7.15 -16.73 -11.70
C ALA A 75 6.43 -17.90 -12.38
N LEU A 76 5.75 -17.66 -13.49
CA LEU A 76 5.08 -18.71 -14.26
C LEU A 76 6.10 -19.61 -14.98
N ALA A 77 7.19 -19.04 -15.51
CA ALA A 77 8.18 -19.75 -16.32
C ALA A 77 9.16 -20.62 -15.49
N GLN A 78 9.17 -20.52 -14.16
CA GLN A 78 9.97 -21.38 -13.28
C GLN A 78 9.14 -22.56 -12.74
N PRO A 79 9.74 -23.68 -12.25
CA PRO A 79 9.04 -24.93 -11.96
C PRO A 79 8.33 -25.00 -10.59
N ILE A 80 8.68 -24.13 -9.61
CA ILE A 80 8.09 -24.19 -8.26
C ILE A 80 6.59 -23.95 -8.34
N ARG A 81 5.80 -24.80 -7.69
CA ARG A 81 4.34 -24.69 -7.56
C ARG A 81 3.95 -25.03 -6.12
N PRO A 82 2.84 -24.46 -5.61
CA PRO A 82 1.91 -23.56 -6.28
C PRO A 82 2.45 -22.15 -6.56
N LEU A 83 1.78 -21.40 -7.46
CA LEU A 83 2.04 -20.01 -7.79
C LEU A 83 0.95 -19.12 -7.21
N VAL A 84 1.32 -18.22 -6.30
CA VAL A 84 0.47 -17.15 -5.78
C VAL A 84 0.87 -15.82 -6.41
N ILE A 85 -0.09 -14.96 -6.73
CA ILE A 85 0.15 -13.63 -7.31
C ILE A 85 -0.57 -12.58 -6.47
N THR A 86 0.15 -11.54 -6.03
CA THR A 86 -0.45 -10.30 -5.50
C THR A 86 -0.23 -9.14 -6.47
N PHE A 87 -1.31 -8.51 -6.92
CA PHE A 87 -1.25 -7.29 -7.71
C PHE A 87 -1.23 -6.05 -6.80
N TRP A 88 -0.60 -4.95 -7.30
CA TRP A 88 -0.36 -3.76 -6.49
C TRP A 88 -1.12 -2.51 -6.96
N GLY A 89 -1.84 -2.59 -8.06
CA GLY A 89 -2.67 -1.52 -8.60
C GLY A 89 -2.38 -1.21 -10.06
N THR A 90 -1.28 -0.56 -10.40
CA THR A 90 -0.96 -0.18 -11.78
C THR A 90 -0.83 -1.37 -12.74
N ASP A 91 -0.56 -2.54 -12.23
CA ASP A 91 -0.51 -3.81 -12.95
C ASP A 91 -1.86 -4.31 -13.46
N LEU A 92 -2.98 -3.86 -12.86
CA LEU A 92 -4.34 -4.12 -13.34
C LEU A 92 -5.09 -2.84 -13.78
N MET A 93 -4.72 -1.68 -13.23
CA MET A 93 -5.46 -0.42 -13.39
C MET A 93 -4.75 0.60 -14.29
N SER A 94 -3.61 0.22 -14.92
CA SER A 94 -2.89 1.11 -15.83
C SER A 94 -3.69 1.34 -17.12
N GLU A 95 -3.71 2.58 -17.59
CA GLU A 95 -4.27 2.96 -18.90
C GLU A 95 -3.47 2.33 -20.07
N ASN A 96 -2.20 1.99 -19.84
CA ASN A 96 -1.37 1.25 -20.79
C ASN A 96 -1.82 -0.21 -20.82
N GLY A 97 -2.77 -0.53 -21.70
CA GLY A 97 -3.50 -1.80 -21.75
C GLY A 97 -2.68 -3.07 -21.96
N TRP A 98 -1.36 -3.00 -22.27
CA TRP A 98 -0.52 -4.20 -22.39
C TRP A 98 -0.23 -4.85 -21.02
N LEU A 99 0.04 -4.04 -19.99
CA LEU A 99 0.38 -4.55 -18.66
C LEU A 99 -0.82 -5.24 -17.97
N PRO A 100 -2.01 -4.63 -17.90
CA PRO A 100 -3.19 -5.32 -17.39
C PRO A 100 -3.55 -6.60 -18.15
N ARG A 101 -3.38 -6.62 -19.49
CA ARG A 101 -3.62 -7.81 -20.31
C ARG A 101 -2.64 -8.94 -19.99
N LEU A 102 -1.34 -8.62 -19.88
CA LEU A 102 -0.31 -9.58 -19.49
C LEU A 102 -0.59 -10.13 -18.09
N SER A 103 -0.82 -9.23 -17.13
CA SER A 103 -1.13 -9.57 -15.74
C SER A 103 -2.33 -10.52 -15.64
N THR A 104 -3.42 -10.20 -16.32
CA THR A 104 -4.63 -11.04 -16.35
C THR A 104 -4.38 -12.39 -17.03
N ALA A 105 -3.60 -12.43 -18.11
CA ALA A 105 -3.29 -13.67 -18.82
C ALA A 105 -2.47 -14.64 -17.96
N VAL A 106 -1.49 -14.13 -17.22
CA VAL A 106 -0.68 -14.94 -16.29
C VAL A 106 -1.50 -15.36 -15.06
N ALA A 107 -2.30 -14.46 -14.52
CA ALA A 107 -3.14 -14.73 -13.36
C ALA A 107 -4.10 -15.92 -13.54
N ARG A 108 -4.55 -16.16 -14.77
CA ARG A 108 -5.41 -17.33 -15.11
C ARG A 108 -4.69 -18.68 -14.93
N GLN A 109 -3.37 -18.67 -14.81
CA GLN A 109 -2.53 -19.87 -14.66
C GLN A 109 -1.94 -19.97 -13.24
N ALA A 110 -2.25 -18.98 -12.37
CA ALA A 110 -1.86 -19.03 -10.98
C ALA A 110 -2.82 -19.91 -10.16
N ASP A 111 -2.31 -20.49 -9.09
CA ASP A 111 -3.09 -21.28 -8.15
C ASP A 111 -3.92 -20.37 -7.21
N ALA A 112 -3.44 -19.16 -6.93
CA ALA A 112 -4.21 -18.12 -6.25
C ALA A 112 -3.83 -16.71 -6.70
N VAL A 113 -4.79 -15.80 -6.64
CA VAL A 113 -4.64 -14.36 -6.91
C VAL A 113 -5.12 -13.57 -5.71
N ILE A 114 -4.31 -12.60 -5.28
CA ILE A 114 -4.62 -11.67 -4.19
C ILE A 114 -4.76 -10.26 -4.76
N LEU A 115 -5.84 -9.59 -4.41
CA LEU A 115 -6.15 -8.22 -4.79
C LEU A 115 -6.33 -7.36 -3.54
N PRO A 116 -5.63 -6.23 -3.42
CA PRO A 116 -5.69 -5.41 -2.21
C PRO A 116 -6.89 -4.46 -2.12
N THR A 117 -7.67 -4.26 -3.21
CA THR A 117 -8.78 -3.31 -3.22
C THR A 117 -9.99 -3.85 -4.01
N LYS A 118 -11.20 -3.44 -3.62
CA LYS A 118 -12.43 -3.73 -4.37
C LYS A 118 -12.39 -3.14 -5.78
N ALA A 119 -11.76 -1.97 -5.96
CA ALA A 119 -11.59 -1.36 -7.27
C ALA A 119 -10.77 -2.25 -8.21
N MET A 120 -9.72 -2.92 -7.71
CA MET A 120 -8.97 -3.89 -8.50
C MET A 120 -9.78 -5.15 -8.77
N ALA A 121 -10.54 -5.63 -7.79
CA ALA A 121 -11.43 -6.78 -7.94
C ALA A 121 -12.49 -6.54 -9.04
N ALA A 122 -13.03 -5.34 -9.15
CA ALA A 122 -13.96 -4.96 -10.21
C ALA A 122 -13.33 -5.01 -11.63
N ASN A 123 -12.00 -4.91 -11.72
CA ASN A 123 -11.25 -4.99 -12.99
C ASN A 123 -10.68 -6.40 -13.28
N TYR A 124 -10.95 -7.38 -12.42
CA TYR A 124 -10.45 -8.73 -12.56
C TYR A 124 -11.58 -9.77 -12.46
N SER A 125 -11.80 -10.54 -13.51
CA SER A 125 -12.91 -11.50 -13.59
C SER A 125 -12.58 -12.92 -13.10
N GLY A 126 -11.34 -13.18 -12.69
CA GLY A 126 -10.91 -14.49 -12.19
C GLY A 126 -11.19 -14.69 -10.70
N PRO A 127 -11.07 -15.94 -10.19
CA PRO A 127 -11.08 -16.20 -8.76
C PRO A 127 -9.97 -15.42 -8.06
N HIS A 128 -10.28 -14.80 -6.92
CA HIS A 128 -9.30 -14.04 -6.14
C HIS A 128 -9.68 -13.98 -4.66
N SER A 129 -8.70 -13.68 -3.84
CA SER A 129 -8.87 -13.29 -2.44
C SER A 129 -8.69 -11.77 -2.33
N LEU A 130 -9.60 -11.09 -1.64
CA LEU A 130 -9.46 -9.68 -1.33
C LEU A 130 -8.70 -9.54 -0.01
N ILE A 131 -7.42 -9.14 -0.08
CA ILE A 131 -6.54 -8.97 1.09
C ILE A 131 -5.92 -7.59 1.01
N PRO A 132 -6.44 -6.60 1.76
CA PRO A 132 -5.90 -5.25 1.77
C PRO A 132 -4.47 -5.22 2.32
N PHE A 133 -3.63 -4.31 1.79
CA PHE A 133 -2.34 -4.03 2.43
C PHE A 133 -2.57 -3.54 3.85
N GLY A 134 -1.93 -4.18 4.81
CA GLY A 134 -2.05 -3.86 6.23
C GLY A 134 -1.25 -2.62 6.61
N VAL A 135 -1.67 -1.97 7.69
CA VAL A 135 -0.94 -0.91 8.36
C VAL A 135 -0.36 -1.42 9.69
N ASP A 136 0.85 -1.00 10.02
CA ASP A 136 1.52 -1.31 11.29
C ASP A 136 0.87 -0.47 12.41
N THR A 137 -0.11 -1.04 13.11
CA THR A 137 -0.90 -0.35 14.15
C THR A 137 -0.14 -0.16 15.47
N GLU A 138 0.97 -0.86 15.67
CA GLU A 138 1.89 -0.63 16.79
C GLU A 138 2.73 0.63 16.54
N ARG A 139 3.17 0.83 15.32
CA ARG A 139 3.93 2.00 14.89
C ARG A 139 3.04 3.22 14.69
N PHE A 140 1.96 3.08 13.91
CA PHE A 140 1.00 4.14 13.65
C PHE A 140 -0.10 4.09 14.71
N ARG A 141 0.04 4.92 15.73
CA ARG A 141 -0.88 5.05 16.86
C ARG A 141 -0.97 6.49 17.33
N PRO A 142 -2.01 6.86 18.05
CA PRO A 142 -2.09 8.19 18.65
C PRO A 142 -0.92 8.43 19.62
N ILE A 143 -0.24 9.56 19.43
CA ILE A 143 0.83 10.10 20.28
C ILE A 143 0.41 11.54 20.64
N PRO A 144 0.66 12.03 21.87
CA PRO A 144 0.39 13.41 22.21
C PRO A 144 1.05 14.39 21.22
N LYS A 145 0.28 15.33 20.66
CA LYS A 145 0.73 16.26 19.62
C LYS A 145 2.01 17.01 20.01
N GLN A 146 2.11 17.44 21.27
CA GLN A 146 3.29 18.13 21.76
C GLN A 146 4.53 17.24 21.75
N GLU A 147 4.41 15.99 22.21
CA GLU A 147 5.50 15.00 22.19
C GLU A 147 5.99 14.76 20.78
N ALA A 148 5.06 14.57 19.84
CA ALA A 148 5.37 14.37 18.43
C ALA A 148 6.09 15.60 17.85
N ARG A 149 5.62 16.83 18.13
CA ARG A 149 6.27 18.08 17.69
C ARG A 149 7.66 18.25 18.25
N GLU A 150 7.86 17.96 19.54
CA GLU A 150 9.18 18.01 20.19
C GLU A 150 10.15 17.01 19.55
N ARG A 151 9.70 15.79 19.26
CA ARG A 151 10.48 14.72 18.64
C ARG A 151 11.06 15.11 17.28
N ILE A 152 10.26 15.78 16.43
CA ILE A 152 10.66 16.17 15.08
C ILE A 152 11.14 17.62 14.97
N GLY A 153 11.21 18.33 16.09
CA GLY A 153 11.66 19.72 16.16
C GLY A 153 10.68 20.72 15.51
N TRP A 154 9.41 20.37 15.38
CA TRP A 154 8.42 21.29 14.83
C TRP A 154 7.92 22.27 15.87
N LYS A 155 7.99 23.56 15.51
CA LYS A 155 7.40 24.66 16.28
C LYS A 155 6.37 25.33 15.40
N SER A 156 5.15 25.46 15.89
CA SER A 156 4.08 26.19 15.20
C SER A 156 3.10 26.72 16.23
N ASN A 157 2.69 27.97 16.04
CA ASN A 157 1.64 28.62 16.80
C ASN A 157 0.28 28.58 16.07
N VAL A 158 0.28 28.00 14.87
CA VAL A 158 -0.90 27.83 14.02
C VAL A 158 -1.10 26.34 13.72
N PRO A 159 -2.31 25.91 13.35
CA PRO A 159 -2.58 24.56 12.89
C PRO A 159 -1.71 24.16 11.71
N ILE A 160 -1.39 22.86 11.62
CA ILE A 160 -0.54 22.29 10.58
C ILE A 160 -1.39 21.36 9.70
N VAL A 161 -1.44 21.68 8.41
CA VAL A 161 -1.98 20.82 7.36
C VAL A 161 -0.82 20.01 6.77
N LEU A 162 -0.85 18.70 6.93
CA LEU A 162 0.19 17.80 6.42
C LEU A 162 -0.08 17.41 4.98
N PHE A 163 0.89 17.65 4.10
CA PHE A 163 0.94 17.08 2.75
C PHE A 163 2.01 15.98 2.72
N PRO A 164 1.64 14.68 2.65
CA PRO A 164 2.55 13.56 2.94
C PRO A 164 3.32 13.09 1.70
N TYR A 165 3.71 14.00 0.80
CA TYR A 165 4.33 13.62 -0.46
C TYR A 165 5.42 14.61 -0.90
N ASP A 166 6.28 14.12 -1.82
CA ASP A 166 7.20 14.98 -2.57
C ASP A 166 6.41 15.94 -3.48
N THR A 167 6.65 17.23 -3.33
CA THR A 167 5.97 18.31 -4.04
C THR A 167 6.24 18.33 -5.53
N SER A 168 7.33 17.68 -5.99
CA SER A 168 7.68 17.57 -7.42
C SER A 168 6.83 16.53 -8.18
N ARG A 169 6.04 15.71 -7.48
CA ARG A 169 5.23 14.68 -8.09
C ARG A 169 3.89 15.23 -8.59
N ASP A 170 3.76 15.53 -9.87
CA ASP A 170 2.55 16.10 -10.49
C ASP A 170 1.26 15.34 -10.14
N VAL A 171 1.32 14.00 -10.02
CA VAL A 171 0.16 13.18 -9.68
C VAL A 171 -0.36 13.45 -8.27
N LYS A 172 0.45 14.03 -7.37
CA LYS A 172 0.09 14.37 -5.99
C LYS A 172 -0.53 15.76 -5.86
N ASP A 173 -0.36 16.58 -6.88
CA ASP A 173 -0.98 17.90 -7.05
C ASP A 173 -0.78 18.85 -5.85
N PHE A 174 0.48 19.09 -5.50
CA PHE A 174 0.81 20.04 -4.42
C PHE A 174 0.25 21.45 -4.68
N THR A 175 0.16 21.85 -5.95
CA THR A 175 -0.45 23.14 -6.35
C THR A 175 -1.91 23.23 -5.92
N ARG A 176 -2.68 22.11 -6.04
CA ARG A 176 -4.05 22.03 -5.55
C ARG A 176 -4.11 22.11 -4.04
N ALA A 177 -3.24 21.37 -3.33
CA ALA A 177 -3.16 21.42 -1.86
C ALA A 177 -2.90 22.84 -1.37
N LYS A 178 -1.93 23.53 -1.97
CA LYS A 178 -1.60 24.93 -1.66
C LYS A 178 -2.79 25.86 -1.87
N ARG A 179 -3.48 25.76 -3.01
CA ARG A 179 -4.66 26.55 -3.31
C ARG A 179 -5.81 26.30 -2.34
N ILE A 180 -6.02 25.07 -1.88
CA ILE A 180 -7.04 24.73 -0.87
C ILE A 180 -6.70 25.42 0.43
N VAL A 181 -5.48 25.28 0.94
CA VAL A 181 -5.07 25.88 2.22
C VAL A 181 -5.05 27.40 2.17
N GLU A 182 -4.69 28.03 1.03
CA GLU A 182 -4.74 29.47 0.83
C GLU A 182 -6.18 30.05 0.84
N GLN A 183 -7.21 29.22 0.66
CA GLN A 183 -8.62 29.63 0.67
C GLN A 183 -9.30 29.40 2.03
N VAL A 184 -8.63 28.76 2.99
CA VAL A 184 -9.13 28.54 4.34
C VAL A 184 -9.07 29.86 5.14
N ASP A 185 -10.14 30.21 5.81
CA ASP A 185 -10.23 31.46 6.60
C ASP A 185 -9.41 31.42 7.90
N VAL A 186 -8.83 30.26 8.25
CA VAL A 186 -7.96 30.06 9.41
C VAL A 186 -6.49 30.10 8.96
N ASP A 187 -5.66 30.85 9.68
CA ASP A 187 -4.20 30.83 9.44
C ASP A 187 -3.63 29.44 9.75
N ALA A 188 -3.21 28.74 8.74
CA ALA A 188 -2.72 27.36 8.81
C ALA A 188 -1.44 27.17 8.01
N ASP A 189 -0.54 26.32 8.53
CA ASP A 189 0.78 26.06 7.93
C ASP A 189 0.74 24.75 7.12
N LEU A 190 0.84 24.84 5.79
CA LEU A 190 0.91 23.68 4.90
C LEU A 190 2.35 23.12 4.88
N ARG A 191 2.55 21.94 5.44
CA ARG A 191 3.85 21.27 5.49
C ARG A 191 3.90 20.03 4.62
N ALA A 192 4.80 20.08 3.63
CA ALA A 192 5.12 18.91 2.82
C ALA A 192 6.18 18.06 3.50
N VAL A 193 5.92 16.75 3.61
CA VAL A 193 6.87 15.78 4.21
C VAL A 193 7.13 14.66 3.21
N SER A 194 8.40 14.47 2.87
CA SER A 194 8.87 13.38 2.02
C SER A 194 10.34 13.07 2.29
N GLY A 195 10.77 11.85 1.97
CA GLY A 195 12.18 11.43 2.12
C GLY A 195 12.64 11.27 3.55
N VAL A 196 11.75 11.31 4.54
CA VAL A 196 12.07 11.03 5.94
C VAL A 196 12.06 9.51 6.20
N PRO A 197 12.78 9.02 7.23
CA PRO A 197 12.71 7.62 7.65
C PRO A 197 11.27 7.19 7.94
N TYR A 198 10.90 5.97 7.56
CA TYR A 198 9.55 5.45 7.75
C TYR A 198 9.14 5.43 9.23
N ASP A 199 10.11 5.19 10.12
CA ASP A 199 9.90 5.17 11.57
C ASP A 199 9.57 6.56 12.16
N GLU A 200 9.84 7.64 11.43
CA GLU A 200 9.52 8.99 11.85
C GLU A 200 8.16 9.49 11.35
N ILE A 201 7.58 8.84 10.33
CA ILE A 201 6.28 9.23 9.75
C ILE A 201 5.17 9.36 10.80
N PRO A 202 5.03 8.46 11.79
CA PRO A 202 4.00 8.59 12.83
C PRO A 202 4.10 9.90 13.62
N TYR A 203 5.30 10.40 13.86
CA TYR A 203 5.49 11.66 14.58
C TYR A 203 5.04 12.86 13.74
N TYR A 204 5.31 12.86 12.42
CA TYR A 204 4.79 13.89 11.52
C TYR A 204 3.28 13.89 11.46
N MET A 205 2.65 12.71 11.45
CA MET A 205 1.19 12.59 11.50
C MET A 205 0.62 13.13 12.80
N ASN A 206 1.14 12.69 13.94
CA ASN A 206 0.66 13.13 15.26
C ASN A 206 1.02 14.60 15.58
N ALA A 207 2.00 15.19 14.92
CA ALA A 207 2.37 16.60 15.06
C ALA A 207 1.43 17.55 14.28
N SER A 208 0.64 16.99 13.37
CA SER A 208 -0.26 17.72 12.45
C SER A 208 -1.69 17.74 12.97
N ASP A 209 -2.51 18.63 12.41
CA ASP A 209 -3.90 18.80 12.78
C ASP A 209 -4.85 18.15 11.75
N VAL A 210 -4.41 18.05 10.50
CA VAL A 210 -5.14 17.38 9.42
C VAL A 210 -4.17 16.88 8.34
N LEU A 211 -4.48 15.71 7.74
CA LEU A 211 -3.83 15.22 6.53
C LEU A 211 -4.61 15.69 5.31
N LEU A 212 -3.95 16.34 4.34
CA LEU A 212 -4.54 16.72 3.06
C LEU A 212 -3.97 15.87 1.92
N VAL A 213 -4.82 15.09 1.25
CA VAL A 213 -4.51 14.32 0.05
C VAL A 213 -5.22 14.95 -1.15
N SER A 214 -4.48 15.65 -2.00
CA SER A 214 -5.01 16.32 -3.20
C SER A 214 -4.69 15.57 -4.50
N SER A 215 -4.31 14.31 -4.41
CA SER A 215 -3.84 13.49 -5.54
C SER A 215 -4.87 13.42 -6.67
N LYS A 216 -4.39 13.49 -7.91
CA LYS A 216 -5.21 13.29 -9.13
C LYS A 216 -5.57 11.81 -9.33
N ARG A 217 -4.70 10.90 -8.87
CA ARG A 217 -4.86 9.46 -9.00
C ARG A 217 -3.98 8.71 -7.99
N GLU A 218 -4.55 7.68 -7.39
CA GLU A 218 -3.87 6.70 -6.53
C GLU A 218 -4.41 5.29 -6.82
N ALA A 219 -3.59 4.28 -6.61
CA ALA A 219 -4.10 2.90 -6.55
C ALA A 219 -4.66 2.59 -5.14
N GLY A 220 -3.98 3.11 -4.11
CA GLY A 220 -4.36 3.00 -2.73
C GLY A 220 -3.34 3.70 -1.84
N PRO A 221 -3.63 4.93 -1.39
CA PRO A 221 -2.68 5.72 -0.60
C PRO A 221 -2.57 5.18 0.83
N MET A 222 -1.50 4.46 1.14
CA MET A 222 -1.24 3.91 2.48
C MET A 222 -1.25 4.99 3.57
N VAL A 223 -0.81 6.20 3.24
CA VAL A 223 -0.82 7.34 4.18
C VAL A 223 -2.20 7.65 4.78
N VAL A 224 -3.28 7.30 4.09
CA VAL A 224 -4.66 7.47 4.61
C VAL A 224 -4.93 6.47 5.73
N LYS A 225 -4.52 5.21 5.58
CA LYS A 225 -4.62 4.21 6.63
C LYS A 225 -3.70 4.53 7.81
N GLU A 226 -2.49 4.98 7.51
CA GLU A 226 -1.50 5.40 8.50
C GLU A 226 -2.00 6.59 9.33
N ALA A 227 -2.62 7.59 8.70
CA ALA A 227 -3.24 8.72 9.38
C ALA A 227 -4.47 8.29 10.21
N ALA A 228 -5.34 7.45 9.65
CA ALA A 228 -6.48 6.90 10.37
C ALA A 228 -6.04 6.11 11.62
N ALA A 229 -4.97 5.31 11.53
CA ALA A 229 -4.39 4.60 12.66
C ALA A 229 -3.87 5.54 13.77
N CYS A 230 -3.45 6.77 13.40
CA CYS A 230 -3.05 7.82 14.33
C CYS A 230 -4.23 8.69 14.83
N ASN A 231 -5.45 8.42 14.40
CA ASN A 231 -6.64 9.27 14.60
C ASN A 231 -6.47 10.70 14.06
N LEU A 232 -5.60 10.90 13.06
CA LEU A 232 -5.44 12.16 12.37
C LEU A 232 -6.61 12.35 11.39
N PRO A 233 -7.37 13.46 11.45
CA PRO A 233 -8.37 13.79 10.43
C PRO A 233 -7.80 13.78 9.02
N VAL A 234 -8.56 13.24 8.05
CA VAL A 234 -8.12 13.13 6.65
C VAL A 234 -9.11 13.84 5.73
N ILE A 235 -8.62 14.81 4.98
CA ILE A 235 -9.34 15.46 3.90
C ILE A 235 -8.70 15.03 2.59
N SER A 236 -9.47 14.40 1.69
CA SER A 236 -8.91 13.75 0.51
C SER A 236 -9.77 13.91 -0.73
N THR A 237 -9.11 13.94 -1.89
CA THR A 237 -9.76 13.62 -3.16
C THR A 237 -10.21 12.16 -3.19
N ASP A 238 -11.20 11.84 -4.02
CA ASP A 238 -11.74 10.47 -4.16
C ASP A 238 -10.81 9.62 -5.03
N VAL A 239 -9.77 9.08 -4.42
CA VAL A 239 -8.73 8.31 -5.12
C VAL A 239 -8.45 6.96 -4.43
N GLY A 240 -8.29 5.92 -5.24
CA GLY A 240 -7.97 4.57 -4.75
C GLY A 240 -9.05 4.02 -3.82
N PHE A 241 -8.67 3.63 -2.62
CA PHE A 241 -9.57 3.09 -1.59
C PHE A 241 -10.00 4.13 -0.53
N VAL A 242 -9.68 5.42 -0.71
CA VAL A 242 -9.85 6.43 0.34
C VAL A 242 -11.28 6.47 0.85
N ARG A 243 -12.26 6.54 -0.06
CA ARG A 243 -13.68 6.55 0.31
C ARG A 243 -14.10 5.31 1.09
N GLU A 244 -13.59 4.13 0.69
CA GLU A 244 -13.90 2.87 1.37
C GLU A 244 -13.34 2.82 2.79
N VAL A 245 -12.12 3.33 3.01
CA VAL A 245 -11.44 3.32 4.32
C VAL A 245 -12.04 4.37 5.25
N LEU A 246 -12.43 5.54 4.72
CA LEU A 246 -12.92 6.66 5.53
C LEU A 246 -14.44 6.71 5.64
N ASP A 247 -15.17 5.71 5.12
CA ASP A 247 -16.63 5.66 5.22
C ASP A 247 -17.07 5.60 6.69
N GLY A 248 -17.85 6.60 7.10
CA GLY A 248 -18.33 6.74 8.48
C GLY A 248 -17.30 7.22 9.51
N VAL A 249 -16.06 7.49 9.10
CA VAL A 249 -15.02 8.02 10.01
C VAL A 249 -15.28 9.50 10.30
N SER A 250 -15.32 9.87 11.57
CA SER A 250 -15.55 11.25 12.00
C SER A 250 -14.39 12.17 11.64
N ASN A 251 -14.70 13.43 11.36
CA ASN A 251 -13.74 14.48 11.00
C ASN A 251 -12.90 14.14 9.74
N CYS A 252 -13.43 13.25 8.87
CA CYS A 252 -12.83 12.92 7.59
C CYS A 252 -13.78 13.28 6.44
N THR A 253 -13.22 13.76 5.32
CA THR A 253 -14.02 14.13 4.14
C THR A 253 -13.34 13.68 2.85
N VAL A 254 -14.13 13.09 1.95
CA VAL A 254 -13.68 12.67 0.62
C VAL A 254 -14.52 13.36 -0.45
N SER A 255 -13.89 14.26 -1.21
CA SER A 255 -14.56 15.01 -2.29
C SER A 255 -13.58 15.42 -3.38
N ASP A 256 -14.06 15.50 -4.62
CA ASP A 256 -13.30 16.06 -5.75
C ASP A 256 -13.54 17.56 -5.96
N VAL A 257 -14.42 18.16 -5.14
CA VAL A 257 -14.81 19.56 -5.22
C VAL A 257 -13.98 20.41 -4.25
N ASP A 258 -13.13 21.29 -4.77
CA ASP A 258 -12.21 22.10 -3.94
C ASP A 258 -12.91 22.86 -2.81
N ARG A 259 -14.09 23.45 -3.08
CA ARG A 259 -14.84 24.18 -2.06
C ARG A 259 -15.26 23.30 -0.86
N GLU A 260 -15.58 22.03 -1.12
CA GLU A 260 -15.92 21.08 -0.06
C GLU A 260 -14.68 20.68 0.75
N LEU A 261 -13.52 20.54 0.06
CA LEU A 261 -12.25 20.27 0.73
C LEU A 261 -11.81 21.47 1.59
N VAL A 262 -11.98 22.71 1.12
CA VAL A 262 -11.71 23.93 1.89
C VAL A 262 -12.58 23.94 3.15
N SER A 263 -13.91 23.83 3.01
CA SER A 263 -14.83 23.82 4.15
C SER A 263 -14.53 22.70 5.14
N ALA A 264 -14.14 21.52 4.66
CA ALA A 264 -13.79 20.40 5.52
C ALA A 264 -12.49 20.66 6.32
N VAL A 265 -11.49 21.30 5.71
CA VAL A 265 -10.27 21.71 6.42
C VAL A 265 -10.62 22.75 7.50
N GLU A 266 -11.44 23.76 7.18
CA GLU A 266 -11.92 24.78 8.15
C GLU A 266 -12.64 24.15 9.33
N ASP A 267 -13.58 23.23 9.06
CA ASP A 267 -14.34 22.53 10.09
C ASP A 267 -13.45 21.73 11.04
N VAL A 268 -12.45 21.03 10.51
CA VAL A 268 -11.50 20.25 11.30
C VAL A 268 -10.62 21.17 12.15
N LEU A 269 -10.05 22.21 11.55
CA LEU A 269 -9.17 23.14 12.27
C LEU A 269 -9.90 23.97 13.33
N ALA A 270 -11.19 24.26 13.13
CA ALA A 270 -12.00 24.99 14.10
C ALA A 270 -12.38 24.15 15.33
N ARG A 271 -12.53 22.84 15.17
CA ARG A 271 -12.93 21.93 16.27
C ARG A 271 -11.74 21.41 17.07
N ASP A 272 -10.56 21.27 16.44
CA ASP A 272 -9.37 20.62 17.01
C ASP A 272 -9.65 19.24 17.63
N ASP A 273 -10.64 18.52 17.07
CA ASP A 273 -11.01 17.18 17.49
C ASP A 273 -10.32 16.10 16.63
N PRO A 274 -9.81 15.02 17.24
CA PRO A 274 -9.24 13.91 16.46
C PRO A 274 -10.32 13.19 15.66
N SER A 275 -9.91 12.38 14.70
CA SER A 275 -10.80 11.39 14.08
C SER A 275 -10.91 10.13 14.96
N ASP A 276 -11.89 9.28 14.65
CA ASP A 276 -12.02 7.94 15.21
C ASP A 276 -11.51 6.86 14.23
N GLY A 277 -10.66 7.28 13.30
CA GLY A 277 -10.17 6.45 12.20
C GLY A 277 -9.52 5.14 12.62
N ARG A 278 -8.91 5.08 13.83
CA ARG A 278 -8.31 3.85 14.33
C ARG A 278 -9.32 2.71 14.46
N THR A 279 -10.58 3.00 14.70
CA THR A 279 -11.64 1.98 14.84
C THR A 279 -11.90 1.21 13.54
N VAL A 280 -11.66 1.83 12.37
CA VAL A 280 -11.82 1.16 11.06
C VAL A 280 -10.53 0.47 10.62
N ILE A 281 -9.41 0.75 11.28
CA ILE A 281 -8.11 0.15 10.97
C ILE A 281 -7.91 -1.20 11.65
N ASP A 282 -8.69 -1.53 12.70
CA ASP A 282 -8.57 -2.81 13.41
C ASP A 282 -8.69 -4.03 12.47
N GLY A 283 -9.53 -3.97 11.42
CA GLY A 283 -9.62 -5.00 10.38
C GLY A 283 -8.63 -4.83 9.19
N LEU A 284 -7.66 -3.93 9.29
CA LEU A 284 -6.70 -3.60 8.23
C LEU A 284 -5.25 -3.59 8.75
N SER A 285 -4.97 -4.31 9.82
CA SER A 285 -3.63 -4.43 10.39
C SER A 285 -2.70 -5.29 9.52
N VAL A 286 -1.39 -5.15 9.72
CA VAL A 286 -0.40 -6.03 9.06
C VAL A 286 -0.53 -7.47 9.53
N ASP A 287 -0.95 -7.70 10.79
CA ASP A 287 -1.21 -9.03 11.35
C ASP A 287 -2.32 -9.75 10.59
N GLU A 288 -3.49 -9.10 10.42
CA GLU A 288 -4.63 -9.68 9.70
C GLU A 288 -4.34 -9.89 8.22
N MET A 289 -3.57 -8.99 7.60
CA MET A 289 -3.07 -9.20 6.25
C MET A 289 -2.22 -10.46 6.17
N ALA A 290 -1.29 -10.64 7.10
CA ALA A 290 -0.39 -11.79 7.10
C ALA A 290 -1.15 -13.11 7.35
N ASP A 291 -2.07 -13.14 8.32
CA ASP A 291 -2.93 -14.30 8.58
C ASP A 291 -3.74 -14.68 7.33
N SER A 292 -4.34 -13.69 6.66
CA SER A 292 -5.08 -13.92 5.42
C SER A 292 -4.19 -14.45 4.27
N ILE A 293 -2.93 -14.02 4.20
CA ILE A 293 -1.97 -14.54 3.21
C ILE A 293 -1.58 -15.98 3.55
N VAL A 294 -1.37 -16.30 4.84
CA VAL A 294 -1.10 -17.68 5.30
C VAL A 294 -2.25 -18.61 4.93
N ASP A 295 -3.49 -18.19 5.15
CA ASP A 295 -4.69 -18.96 4.76
C ASP A 295 -4.72 -19.25 3.25
N VAL A 296 -4.28 -18.31 2.42
CA VAL A 296 -4.14 -18.54 0.97
C VAL A 296 -3.06 -19.57 0.70
N TYR A 297 -1.90 -19.49 1.36
CA TYR A 297 -0.82 -20.45 1.19
C TYR A 297 -1.23 -21.86 1.57
N ASP A 298 -1.85 -22.04 2.74
CA ASP A 298 -2.30 -23.33 3.24
C ASP A 298 -3.34 -23.97 2.32
N ARG A 299 -4.27 -23.17 1.80
CA ARG A 299 -5.27 -23.62 0.83
C ARG A 299 -4.63 -24.16 -0.44
N VAL A 300 -3.73 -23.40 -1.08
CA VAL A 300 -3.12 -23.82 -2.33
C VAL A 300 -2.21 -25.03 -2.19
N LEU A 301 -1.55 -25.20 -1.05
CA LEU A 301 -0.74 -26.36 -0.73
C LEU A 301 -1.62 -27.63 -0.52
N THR A 302 -2.73 -27.48 0.17
CA THR A 302 -3.70 -28.57 0.41
C THR A 302 -4.31 -29.04 -0.93
N ASP A 303 -4.69 -28.12 -1.79
CA ASP A 303 -5.26 -28.40 -3.11
C ASP A 303 -4.28 -29.15 -4.04
N GLN A 304 -2.98 -28.86 -3.94
CA GLN A 304 -1.95 -29.59 -4.68
C GLN A 304 -1.75 -31.02 -4.12
N GLY A 305 -1.77 -31.20 -2.81
CA GLY A 305 -1.67 -32.52 -2.18
C GLY A 305 -2.79 -33.45 -2.62
N SER A 306 -4.01 -32.93 -2.77
CA SER A 306 -5.18 -33.71 -3.22
C SER A 306 -5.12 -34.09 -4.71
N LYS A 307 -4.55 -33.25 -5.58
CA LYS A 307 -4.37 -33.54 -7.02
C LYS A 307 -3.32 -34.65 -7.25
N THR A 308 -2.28 -34.71 -6.44
CA THR A 308 -1.21 -35.74 -6.55
C THR A 308 -1.66 -37.11 -6.06
N THR A 309 -2.56 -37.19 -5.09
CA THR A 309 -3.10 -38.45 -4.56
C THR A 309 -4.21 -39.06 -5.43
N GLY A 310 -4.90 -38.28 -6.23
CA GLY A 310 -5.98 -38.74 -7.14
C GLY A 310 -5.53 -39.23 -8.52
N SER A 311 -4.22 -39.17 -8.83
CA SER A 311 -3.63 -39.57 -10.12
C SER A 311 -2.81 -40.84 -10.06
N ARG A 312 -2.99 -41.68 -9.05
CA ARG A 312 -2.37 -43.01 -8.93
C ARG A 312 -3.36 -44.15 -9.17
#